data_93904be3f469e4654e1eaa5908c27995
#
_entry.id   93904be3f469e4654e1eaa5908c27995
#
_cell.length_a   1.000
_cell.length_b   1.000
_cell.length_c   1.000
_cell.angle_alpha   90.00
_cell.angle_beta   90.00
_cell.angle_gamma   90.00
#
_symmetry.space_group_name_H-M   'P 1'
#
loop_
_entity.id
_entity.type
_entity.pdbx_description
1 polymer ?
#
loop_
_entity_poly.entity_id
_entity_poly.type
_entity_poly.pdbx_seq_one_letter_code
_entity_poly.pdbx_strand_id
1 'polypeptide(L)'
;LWADRGEPATGAKLRLPFRPLVGPYDSTDPAIVAWHCRLAEAAGIDAFLVSWWGGANISGEAFERVILPAARATRVKVALNCELAQFHGEIGPLVERLAGVLTRCQGDPAYLRRAGRPVVYLYQVPFDPKLTPATFAELRRGVEAKVGPVWWAMDKIRHDAGTYGVPAEWRATEGIDGFGFYGTFSVRRISERAELRPFFARYARDVRTAGRELLLPMHPALDNRVIQPKEGFAIPFRDGETLEGYHAAALAAGADVLLLTSFNEWPEGTVVEPSADWPDPYRHLRQVARWKGREFVPPPLPAR
;
A
#
# COMPACT_ATOMS: atom_id res chain seq x y z
N LEU A 1 12.95 3.04 -6.67
CA LEU A 1 12.40 3.51 -7.98
C LEU A 1 13.31 4.53 -8.67
N TRP A 2 14.15 5.25 -7.93
CA TRP A 2 15.06 6.27 -8.46
C TRP A 2 16.37 5.67 -8.95
N ALA A 3 16.81 4.54 -8.38
CA ALA A 3 18.05 3.88 -8.71
C ALA A 3 17.98 2.95 -9.93
N ASP A 4 16.81 2.49 -10.34
CA ASP A 4 16.65 1.52 -11.44
C ASP A 4 17.02 2.03 -12.84
N ARG A 5 17.37 3.32 -12.98
CA ARG A 5 17.72 3.90 -14.28
C ARG A 5 19.17 4.35 -14.40
N GLY A 6 20.03 3.98 -13.46
CA GLY A 6 21.49 4.15 -13.56
C GLY A 6 22.00 5.58 -13.63
N GLU A 7 21.15 6.59 -13.47
CA GLU A 7 21.54 7.99 -13.38
C GLU A 7 21.26 8.54 -11.98
N PRO A 8 22.21 9.23 -11.34
CA PRO A 8 21.89 9.97 -10.14
C PRO A 8 20.81 10.99 -10.49
N ALA A 9 19.66 10.86 -9.84
CA ALA A 9 18.55 11.76 -10.04
C ALA A 9 18.93 13.14 -9.53
N THR A 10 19.51 13.96 -10.38
CA THR A 10 19.63 15.37 -10.12
C THR A 10 18.23 15.98 -10.14
N GLY A 11 17.81 16.67 -9.08
CA GLY A 11 16.45 17.16 -8.86
C GLY A 11 15.82 17.97 -10.01
N ALA A 12 16.60 18.39 -11.00
CA ALA A 12 16.14 19.10 -12.19
C ALA A 12 15.44 18.19 -13.23
N LYS A 13 15.65 16.86 -13.21
CA LYS A 13 15.03 15.92 -14.17
C LYS A 13 13.79 15.23 -13.61
N LEU A 14 13.55 15.29 -12.31
CA LEU A 14 12.40 14.68 -11.68
C LEU A 14 11.24 15.66 -11.66
N ARG A 15 10.36 15.53 -12.60
CA ARG A 15 9.08 16.24 -12.62
C ARG A 15 8.12 15.55 -11.64
N LEU A 16 8.42 15.68 -10.34
CA LEU A 16 7.52 15.17 -9.31
C LEU A 16 6.45 16.19 -8.97
N PRO A 17 5.25 15.77 -8.62
CA PRO A 17 4.22 16.65 -8.10
C PRO A 17 4.66 17.40 -6.84
N PHE A 18 5.44 16.74 -5.98
CA PHE A 18 6.00 17.27 -4.74
C PHE A 18 7.43 16.77 -4.55
N ARG A 19 8.23 17.50 -3.76
CA ARG A 19 9.62 17.15 -3.44
C ARG A 19 9.72 16.58 -2.03
N PRO A 20 10.45 15.45 -1.84
CA PRO A 20 10.74 14.96 -0.49
C PRO A 20 11.43 16.02 0.37
N LEU A 21 11.10 16.09 1.64
CA LEU A 21 11.74 17.02 2.59
C LEU A 21 13.26 16.81 2.66
N VAL A 22 13.69 15.56 2.57
CA VAL A 22 15.11 15.17 2.58
C VAL A 22 15.76 15.24 1.19
N GLY A 23 15.04 15.72 0.15
CA GLY A 23 15.49 15.68 -1.24
C GLY A 23 15.47 14.25 -1.81
N PRO A 24 16.01 14.07 -3.04
CA PRO A 24 16.13 12.74 -3.64
C PRO A 24 16.98 11.81 -2.76
N TYR A 25 16.54 10.57 -2.59
CA TYR A 25 17.21 9.60 -1.74
C TYR A 25 17.22 8.19 -2.37
N ASP A 26 18.11 7.36 -1.90
CA ASP A 26 18.09 5.91 -2.18
C ASP A 26 17.11 5.23 -1.21
N SER A 27 16.10 4.54 -1.77
CA SER A 27 15.11 3.78 -1.00
C SER A 27 15.71 2.56 -0.27
N THR A 28 16.97 2.25 -0.52
CA THR A 28 17.73 1.19 0.17
C THR A 28 18.70 1.74 1.22
N ASP A 29 18.77 3.07 1.38
CA ASP A 29 19.58 3.70 2.44
C ASP A 29 18.99 3.36 3.82
N PRO A 30 19.74 2.65 4.69
CA PRO A 30 19.25 2.29 6.02
C PRO A 30 18.87 3.48 6.90
N ALA A 31 19.55 4.64 6.75
CA ALA A 31 19.26 5.83 7.54
C ALA A 31 17.90 6.44 7.14
N ILE A 32 17.62 6.48 5.84
CA ILE A 32 16.33 6.93 5.30
C ILE A 32 15.20 5.98 5.74
N VAL A 33 15.39 4.68 5.56
CA VAL A 33 14.35 3.69 5.92
C VAL A 33 14.08 3.69 7.42
N ALA A 34 15.11 3.80 8.26
CA ALA A 34 14.95 3.93 9.71
C ALA A 34 14.21 5.23 10.08
N TRP A 35 14.45 6.33 9.35
CA TRP A 35 13.71 7.58 9.54
C TRP A 35 12.24 7.42 9.13
N HIS A 36 11.93 6.75 8.02
CA HIS A 36 10.56 6.44 7.62
C HIS A 36 9.82 5.63 8.70
N CYS A 37 10.46 4.61 9.27
CA CYS A 37 9.87 3.83 10.36
C CYS A 37 9.59 4.70 11.61
N ARG A 38 10.49 5.61 11.98
CA ARG A 38 10.28 6.55 13.09
C ARG A 38 9.17 7.57 12.79
N LEU A 39 9.05 8.07 11.56
CA LEU A 39 7.95 8.94 11.14
C LEU A 39 6.60 8.22 11.27
N ALA A 40 6.53 6.99 10.76
CA ALA A 40 5.34 6.17 10.83
C ALA A 40 4.93 5.88 12.27
N GLU A 41 5.88 5.52 13.14
CA GLU A 41 5.64 5.30 14.57
C GLU A 41 5.13 6.56 15.27
N ALA A 42 5.77 7.71 15.01
CA ALA A 42 5.35 9.00 15.58
C ALA A 42 3.93 9.39 15.15
N ALA A 43 3.57 9.11 13.91
CA ALA A 43 2.22 9.35 13.38
C ALA A 43 1.18 8.32 13.85
N GLY A 44 1.61 7.17 14.39
CA GLY A 44 0.72 6.08 14.79
C GLY A 44 0.26 5.21 13.60
N ILE A 45 1.05 5.16 12.55
CA ILE A 45 0.89 4.18 11.46
C ILE A 45 1.33 2.82 12.01
N ASP A 46 0.46 1.83 11.90
CA ASP A 46 0.68 0.52 12.53
C ASP A 46 1.61 -0.37 11.70
N ALA A 47 1.57 -0.25 10.35
CA ALA A 47 2.37 -1.08 9.48
C ALA A 47 2.60 -0.47 8.09
N PHE A 48 3.65 -0.94 7.42
CA PHE A 48 3.86 -0.76 5.99
C PHE A 48 3.53 -2.04 5.22
N LEU A 49 2.75 -1.90 4.14
CA LEU A 49 2.67 -2.88 3.07
C LEU A 49 3.72 -2.50 2.03
N VAL A 50 4.79 -3.28 1.96
CA VAL A 50 5.97 -2.96 1.15
C VAL A 50 5.84 -3.59 -0.23
N SER A 51 5.91 -2.78 -1.29
CA SER A 51 5.92 -3.27 -2.68
C SER A 51 7.04 -4.28 -2.89
N TRP A 52 6.66 -5.53 -3.17
CA TRP A 52 7.56 -6.65 -3.35
C TRP A 52 7.40 -7.26 -4.75
N TRP A 53 8.47 -7.19 -5.54
CA TRP A 53 8.49 -7.56 -6.95
C TRP A 53 9.18 -8.90 -7.21
N GLY A 54 9.11 -9.84 -6.29
CA GLY A 54 9.53 -11.22 -6.53
C GLY A 54 10.93 -11.62 -6.07
N GLY A 55 11.60 -10.85 -5.25
CA GLY A 55 12.72 -11.31 -4.42
C GLY A 55 14.13 -11.25 -4.99
N ALA A 56 14.35 -11.42 -6.29
CA ALA A 56 15.67 -11.34 -6.90
C ALA A 56 15.97 -9.96 -7.53
N ASN A 57 15.42 -8.92 -6.92
CA ASN A 57 15.58 -7.54 -7.35
C ASN A 57 15.74 -6.63 -6.12
N ILE A 58 16.02 -5.36 -6.37
CA ILE A 58 16.29 -4.36 -5.34
C ILE A 58 15.20 -4.29 -4.26
N SER A 59 13.92 -4.47 -4.62
CA SER A 59 12.81 -4.39 -3.66
C SER A 59 12.78 -5.59 -2.71
N GLY A 60 13.06 -6.80 -3.20
CA GLY A 60 13.14 -8.01 -2.37
C GLY A 60 14.34 -7.98 -1.43
N GLU A 61 15.49 -7.58 -1.93
CA GLU A 61 16.69 -7.42 -1.10
C GLU A 61 16.51 -6.30 -0.06
N ALA A 62 15.92 -5.17 -0.43
CA ALA A 62 15.65 -4.08 0.48
C ALA A 62 14.67 -4.50 1.59
N PHE A 63 13.64 -5.29 1.27
CA PHE A 63 12.70 -5.78 2.27
C PHE A 63 13.40 -6.56 3.38
N GLU A 64 14.23 -7.55 3.00
CA GLU A 64 14.88 -8.44 3.96
C GLU A 64 16.07 -7.78 4.67
N ARG A 65 16.89 -7.00 3.95
CA ARG A 65 18.16 -6.50 4.46
C ARG A 65 18.10 -5.12 5.10
N VAL A 66 17.06 -4.33 4.76
CA VAL A 66 16.98 -2.93 5.19
C VAL A 66 15.66 -2.65 5.92
N ILE A 67 14.51 -2.92 5.28
CA ILE A 67 13.21 -2.48 5.79
C ILE A 67 12.82 -3.28 7.05
N LEU A 68 12.90 -4.60 6.99
CA LEU A 68 12.58 -5.46 8.13
C LEU A 68 13.50 -5.19 9.35
N PRO A 69 14.84 -5.08 9.22
CA PRO A 69 15.72 -4.65 10.31
C PRO A 69 15.38 -3.26 10.86
N ALA A 70 15.07 -2.28 10.02
CA ALA A 70 14.70 -0.93 10.48
C ALA A 70 13.40 -0.94 11.28
N ALA A 71 12.41 -1.72 10.84
CA ALA A 71 11.12 -1.85 11.54
C ALA A 71 11.27 -2.46 12.94
N ARG A 72 12.24 -3.36 13.18
CA ARG A 72 12.52 -3.94 14.51
C ARG A 72 12.84 -2.89 15.58
N ALA A 73 13.38 -1.75 15.18
CA ALA A 73 13.73 -0.66 16.09
C ALA A 73 12.53 0.22 16.49
N THR A 74 11.33 -0.09 15.97
CA THR A 74 10.08 0.65 16.19
C THR A 74 8.93 -0.32 16.50
N ARG A 75 7.74 0.22 16.73
CA ARG A 75 6.51 -0.59 16.83
C ARG A 75 5.86 -0.86 15.47
N VAL A 76 6.34 -0.20 14.42
CA VAL A 76 5.82 -0.37 13.07
C VAL A 76 6.09 -1.79 12.58
N LYS A 77 5.08 -2.43 12.01
CA LYS A 77 5.22 -3.73 11.37
C LYS A 77 5.39 -3.58 9.87
N VAL A 78 5.85 -4.65 9.22
CA VAL A 78 5.96 -4.68 7.76
C VAL A 78 5.38 -5.97 7.22
N ALA A 79 4.75 -5.91 6.05
CA ALA A 79 4.27 -7.07 5.32
C ALA A 79 4.48 -6.87 3.81
N LEU A 80 4.36 -7.95 3.06
CA LEU A 80 4.52 -7.92 1.61
C LEU A 80 3.24 -7.38 0.94
N ASN A 81 3.40 -6.37 0.09
CA ASN A 81 2.49 -6.01 -0.98
C ASN A 81 3.01 -6.68 -2.26
N CYS A 82 2.47 -7.84 -2.59
CA CYS A 82 2.97 -8.68 -3.69
C CYS A 82 2.50 -8.12 -5.03
N GLU A 83 3.43 -7.66 -5.84
CA GLU A 83 3.20 -7.09 -7.18
C GLU A 83 3.07 -8.21 -8.23
N LEU A 84 1.84 -8.58 -8.54
CA LEU A 84 1.55 -9.74 -9.39
C LEU A 84 2.01 -9.61 -10.84
N ALA A 85 2.10 -8.39 -11.37
CA ALA A 85 2.52 -8.15 -12.75
C ALA A 85 3.86 -8.79 -13.13
N GLN A 86 4.77 -8.96 -12.16
CA GLN A 86 6.09 -9.60 -12.38
C GLN A 86 6.02 -11.08 -12.69
N PHE A 87 4.91 -11.73 -12.34
CA PHE A 87 4.79 -13.18 -12.47
C PHE A 87 4.06 -13.61 -13.74
N HIS A 88 3.51 -12.66 -14.49
CA HIS A 88 2.80 -12.91 -15.76
C HIS A 88 1.80 -14.07 -15.70
N GLY A 89 1.20 -14.29 -14.50
CA GLY A 89 0.28 -15.39 -14.20
C GLY A 89 0.93 -16.77 -14.03
N GLU A 90 2.25 -16.82 -13.84
CA GLU A 90 2.96 -18.06 -13.56
C GLU A 90 2.92 -18.37 -12.06
N ILE A 91 2.00 -19.24 -11.65
CA ILE A 91 1.76 -19.56 -10.23
C ILE A 91 2.93 -20.30 -9.59
N GLY A 92 3.56 -21.24 -10.29
CA GLY A 92 4.69 -22.00 -9.76
C GLY A 92 5.86 -21.12 -9.27
N PRO A 93 6.43 -20.25 -10.10
CA PRO A 93 7.45 -19.28 -9.69
C PRO A 93 6.99 -18.35 -8.56
N LEU A 94 5.74 -17.92 -8.57
CA LEU A 94 5.18 -17.09 -7.51
C LEU A 94 5.16 -17.84 -6.16
N VAL A 95 4.69 -19.10 -6.15
CA VAL A 95 4.69 -19.98 -4.96
C VAL A 95 6.10 -20.09 -4.38
N GLU A 96 7.08 -20.45 -5.20
CA GLU A 96 8.44 -20.66 -4.73
C GLU A 96 9.06 -19.40 -4.13
N ARG A 97 8.93 -18.27 -4.81
CA ARG A 97 9.51 -17.00 -4.36
C ARG A 97 8.81 -16.48 -3.11
N LEU A 98 7.48 -16.50 -3.08
CA LEU A 98 6.69 -16.00 -1.95
C LEU A 98 6.89 -16.88 -0.71
N ALA A 99 6.84 -18.20 -0.86
CA ALA A 99 7.13 -19.11 0.25
C ALA A 99 8.58 -18.95 0.74
N GLY A 100 9.53 -18.76 -0.17
CA GLY A 100 10.93 -18.54 0.17
C GLY A 100 11.16 -17.30 1.04
N VAL A 101 10.58 -16.14 0.68
CA VAL A 101 10.70 -14.93 1.50
C VAL A 101 9.95 -15.07 2.83
N LEU A 102 8.76 -15.65 2.83
CA LEU A 102 8.00 -15.88 4.07
C LEU A 102 8.74 -16.82 5.03
N THR A 103 9.36 -17.87 4.53
CA THR A 103 10.19 -18.79 5.37
C THR A 103 11.27 -18.02 6.12
N ARG A 104 11.91 -17.03 5.47
CA ARG A 104 12.97 -16.24 6.11
C ARG A 104 12.44 -15.13 7.04
N CYS A 105 11.27 -14.56 6.72
CA CYS A 105 10.82 -13.32 7.35
C CYS A 105 9.63 -13.47 8.30
N GLN A 106 8.74 -14.47 8.12
CA GLN A 106 7.51 -14.56 8.90
C GLN A 106 7.71 -14.77 10.41
N GLY A 107 8.84 -15.31 10.83
CA GLY A 107 9.20 -15.47 12.25
C GLY A 107 9.72 -14.19 12.90
N ASP A 108 9.99 -13.15 12.13
CA ASP A 108 10.48 -11.87 12.63
C ASP A 108 9.40 -11.13 13.42
N PRO A 109 9.72 -10.59 14.62
CA PRO A 109 8.76 -9.83 15.41
C PRO A 109 8.26 -8.55 14.72
N ALA A 110 8.98 -8.02 13.74
CA ALA A 110 8.55 -6.88 12.95
C ALA A 110 7.65 -7.28 11.76
N TYR A 111 7.55 -8.57 11.40
CA TYR A 111 6.63 -8.98 10.35
C TYR A 111 5.18 -8.90 10.83
N LEU A 112 4.32 -8.27 10.04
CA LEU A 112 2.90 -8.08 10.38
C LEU A 112 2.18 -9.43 10.44
N ARG A 113 1.46 -9.63 11.55
CA ARG A 113 0.55 -10.77 11.74
C ARG A 113 -0.86 -10.29 12.03
N ARG A 114 -1.83 -11.02 11.49
CA ARG A 114 -3.25 -10.84 11.79
C ARG A 114 -3.86 -12.19 12.15
N ALA A 115 -4.58 -12.25 13.25
CA ALA A 115 -5.07 -13.53 13.80
C ALA A 115 -3.96 -14.62 13.91
N GLY A 116 -2.74 -14.23 14.32
CA GLY A 116 -1.58 -15.11 14.46
C GLY A 116 -0.91 -15.55 13.14
N ARG A 117 -1.45 -15.19 11.97
CA ARG A 117 -0.95 -15.57 10.65
C ARG A 117 -0.16 -14.43 10.00
N PRO A 118 0.96 -14.70 9.27
CA PRO A 118 1.68 -13.66 8.52
C PRO A 118 0.77 -13.07 7.44
N VAL A 119 0.82 -11.76 7.25
CA VAL A 119 -0.01 -11.04 6.28
C VAL A 119 0.67 -11.00 4.92
N VAL A 120 -0.09 -11.30 3.87
CA VAL A 120 0.28 -11.05 2.46
C VAL A 120 -0.86 -10.31 1.80
N TYR A 121 -0.55 -9.19 1.16
CA TYR A 121 -1.46 -8.44 0.32
C TYR A 121 -1.12 -8.70 -1.15
N LEU A 122 -2.09 -9.14 -1.94
CA LEU A 122 -1.92 -9.35 -3.39
C LEU A 122 -2.40 -8.10 -4.13
N TYR A 123 -1.47 -7.43 -4.81
CA TYR A 123 -1.74 -6.20 -5.54
C TYR A 123 -1.92 -6.47 -7.04
N GLN A 124 -2.68 -5.61 -7.72
CA GLN A 124 -3.00 -5.69 -9.15
C GLN A 124 -3.82 -6.90 -9.58
N VAL A 125 -4.50 -7.57 -8.67
CA VAL A 125 -5.42 -8.68 -9.00
C VAL A 125 -6.46 -8.31 -10.07
N PRO A 126 -7.01 -7.08 -10.12
CA PRO A 126 -7.94 -6.68 -11.17
C PRO A 126 -7.35 -6.68 -12.56
N PHE A 127 -6.04 -6.50 -12.68
CA PHE A 127 -5.32 -6.32 -13.95
C PHE A 127 -4.61 -7.59 -14.43
N ASP A 128 -4.55 -8.64 -13.61
CA ASP A 128 -4.02 -9.94 -14.01
C ASP A 128 -5.16 -10.91 -14.38
N PRO A 129 -5.46 -11.10 -15.68
CA PRO A 129 -6.53 -11.99 -16.12
C PRO A 129 -6.24 -13.46 -15.81
N LYS A 130 -5.01 -13.82 -15.49
CA LYS A 130 -4.61 -15.19 -15.17
C LYS A 130 -4.79 -15.52 -13.68
N LEU A 131 -4.88 -14.51 -12.82
CA LEU A 131 -5.24 -14.73 -11.42
C LEU A 131 -6.76 -14.87 -11.29
N THR A 132 -7.20 -16.09 -11.33
CA THR A 132 -8.59 -16.53 -11.13
C THR A 132 -8.78 -17.09 -9.71
N PRO A 133 -10.02 -17.32 -9.23
CA PRO A 133 -10.25 -18.05 -7.99
C PRO A 133 -9.53 -19.40 -7.91
N ALA A 134 -9.47 -20.13 -9.02
CA ALA A 134 -8.80 -21.43 -9.08
C ALA A 134 -7.28 -21.31 -8.93
N THR A 135 -6.65 -20.38 -9.66
CA THR A 135 -5.20 -20.15 -9.56
C THR A 135 -4.81 -19.52 -8.23
N PHE A 136 -5.68 -18.70 -7.61
CA PHE A 136 -5.47 -18.27 -6.23
C PHE A 136 -5.49 -19.45 -5.24
N ALA A 137 -6.43 -20.38 -5.38
CA ALA A 137 -6.47 -21.57 -4.53
C ALA A 137 -5.20 -22.43 -4.69
N GLU A 138 -4.65 -22.53 -5.89
CA GLU A 138 -3.35 -23.18 -6.16
C GLU A 138 -2.20 -22.43 -5.48
N LEU A 139 -2.10 -21.12 -5.67
CA LEU A 139 -1.11 -20.26 -5.00
C LEU A 139 -1.16 -20.45 -3.48
N ARG A 140 -2.35 -20.34 -2.89
CA ARG A 140 -2.54 -20.47 -1.45
C ARG A 140 -2.05 -21.84 -0.96
N ARG A 141 -2.53 -22.93 -1.57
CA ARG A 141 -2.12 -24.29 -1.18
C ARG A 141 -0.61 -24.47 -1.29
N GLY A 142 0.00 -24.00 -2.38
CA GLY A 142 1.44 -24.14 -2.60
C GLY A 142 2.27 -23.39 -1.57
N VAL A 143 1.88 -22.16 -1.22
CA VAL A 143 2.56 -21.35 -0.21
C VAL A 143 2.33 -21.93 1.19
N GLU A 144 1.07 -22.18 1.57
CA GLU A 144 0.73 -22.63 2.93
C GLU A 144 1.27 -24.05 3.24
N ALA A 145 1.46 -24.90 2.24
CA ALA A 145 2.15 -26.19 2.40
C ALA A 145 3.61 -26.04 2.86
N LYS A 146 4.25 -24.90 2.55
CA LYS A 146 5.65 -24.65 2.88
C LYS A 146 5.84 -23.81 4.16
N VAL A 147 4.91 -22.88 4.44
CA VAL A 147 5.09 -21.89 5.52
C VAL A 147 4.00 -21.90 6.59
N GLY A 148 3.01 -22.77 6.45
CA GLY A 148 1.81 -22.77 7.30
C GLY A 148 0.78 -21.71 6.87
N PRO A 149 -0.31 -21.55 7.65
CA PRO A 149 -1.41 -20.66 7.30
C PRO A 149 -0.99 -19.20 7.16
N VAL A 150 -1.46 -18.54 6.10
CA VAL A 150 -1.21 -17.13 5.79
C VAL A 150 -2.53 -16.36 5.87
N TRP A 151 -2.49 -15.10 6.26
CA TRP A 151 -3.61 -14.15 6.17
C TRP A 151 -3.56 -13.43 4.84
N TRP A 152 -4.53 -13.73 3.97
CA TRP A 152 -4.54 -13.24 2.61
C TRP A 152 -5.51 -12.07 2.44
N ALA A 153 -5.00 -10.95 2.00
CA ALA A 153 -5.82 -9.86 1.47
C ALA A 153 -5.48 -9.59 0.01
N MET A 154 -6.39 -8.96 -0.70
CA MET A 154 -6.15 -8.65 -2.10
C MET A 154 -6.84 -7.37 -2.56
N ASP A 155 -6.19 -6.73 -3.54
CA ASP A 155 -6.76 -5.66 -4.33
C ASP A 155 -7.72 -6.26 -5.34
N LYS A 156 -9.03 -6.19 -5.07
CA LYS A 156 -10.04 -6.67 -5.98
C LYS A 156 -11.23 -5.73 -6.05
N ILE A 157 -11.38 -5.08 -7.18
CA ILE A 157 -12.52 -4.24 -7.50
C ILE A 157 -12.99 -4.54 -8.92
N ARG A 158 -14.29 -4.58 -9.12
CA ARG A 158 -14.90 -4.71 -10.45
C ARG A 158 -15.17 -3.34 -11.04
N HIS A 159 -14.79 -3.16 -12.30
CA HIS A 159 -15.03 -1.94 -13.08
C HIS A 159 -16.06 -2.19 -14.20
N ASP A 160 -17.24 -2.65 -13.85
CA ASP A 160 -18.30 -2.80 -14.87
C ASP A 160 -19.23 -1.59 -14.85
N ALA A 161 -19.76 -1.25 -16.02
CA ALA A 161 -20.73 -0.21 -16.29
C ALA A 161 -21.58 0.29 -15.09
N GLY A 162 -20.96 1.07 -14.20
CA GLY A 162 -21.62 1.68 -13.05
C GLY A 162 -21.72 0.82 -11.78
N THR A 163 -21.23 -0.41 -11.77
CA THR A 163 -21.20 -1.28 -10.57
C THR A 163 -19.76 -1.53 -10.13
N TYR A 164 -19.37 -0.88 -9.04
CA TYR A 164 -18.08 -1.09 -8.40
C TYR A 164 -18.27 -1.97 -7.16
N GLY A 165 -17.59 -3.10 -7.12
CA GLY A 165 -17.69 -4.02 -6.01
C GLY A 165 -16.73 -5.19 -6.15
N VAL A 166 -16.84 -6.18 -5.27
CA VAL A 166 -16.11 -7.44 -5.38
C VAL A 166 -16.90 -8.40 -6.25
N PRO A 167 -16.33 -8.95 -7.35
CA PRO A 167 -17.01 -9.94 -8.19
C PRO A 167 -17.53 -11.14 -7.40
N ALA A 168 -18.68 -11.71 -7.80
CA ALA A 168 -19.34 -12.77 -7.06
C ALA A 168 -18.47 -14.02 -6.88
N GLU A 169 -17.73 -14.40 -7.91
CA GLU A 169 -16.80 -15.53 -7.90
C GLU A 169 -15.68 -15.35 -6.87
N TRP A 170 -15.21 -14.11 -6.68
CA TRP A 170 -14.21 -13.80 -5.66
C TRP A 170 -14.79 -13.75 -4.25
N ARG A 171 -16.03 -13.27 -4.09
CA ARG A 171 -16.74 -13.30 -2.81
C ARG A 171 -16.93 -14.73 -2.30
N ALA A 172 -17.17 -15.67 -3.22
CA ALA A 172 -17.34 -17.10 -2.92
C ALA A 172 -16.01 -17.84 -2.71
N THR A 173 -14.86 -17.22 -3.01
CA THR A 173 -13.55 -17.87 -2.94
C THR A 173 -13.11 -18.03 -1.48
N GLU A 174 -12.77 -19.27 -1.12
CA GLU A 174 -12.28 -19.59 0.21
C GLU A 174 -10.82 -19.18 0.42
N GLY A 175 -10.46 -18.86 1.68
CA GLY A 175 -9.11 -18.57 2.09
C GLY A 175 -8.65 -17.14 1.82
N ILE A 176 -9.54 -16.26 1.35
CA ILE A 176 -9.32 -14.83 1.33
C ILE A 176 -9.84 -14.28 2.66
N ASP A 177 -9.02 -13.54 3.38
CA ASP A 177 -9.38 -12.97 4.67
C ASP A 177 -9.88 -11.53 4.55
N GLY A 178 -9.38 -10.78 3.57
CA GLY A 178 -9.75 -9.39 3.36
C GLY A 178 -9.76 -8.95 1.89
N PHE A 179 -10.63 -8.00 1.60
CA PHE A 179 -10.67 -7.31 0.32
C PHE A 179 -10.44 -5.81 0.50
N GLY A 180 -9.64 -5.26 -0.39
CA GLY A 180 -9.39 -3.84 -0.48
C GLY A 180 -9.11 -3.42 -1.91
N PHE A 181 -8.56 -2.25 -2.08
CA PHE A 181 -8.03 -1.77 -3.34
C PHE A 181 -7.04 -0.64 -3.08
N TYR A 182 -6.09 -0.47 -4.02
CA TYR A 182 -5.03 0.52 -3.89
C TYR A 182 -5.60 1.94 -3.95
N GLY A 183 -6.51 2.20 -4.90
CA GLY A 183 -7.07 3.52 -5.05
C GLY A 183 -8.27 3.63 -5.96
N THR A 184 -8.88 4.81 -5.91
CA THR A 184 -10.03 5.18 -6.75
C THR A 184 -9.59 5.76 -8.11
N PHE A 185 -8.32 5.65 -8.45
CA PHE A 185 -7.67 6.34 -9.57
C PHE A 185 -8.19 5.96 -10.95
N SER A 186 -8.65 4.73 -11.11
CA SER A 186 -9.23 4.27 -12.36
C SER A 186 -10.61 4.88 -12.66
N VAL A 187 -11.18 5.61 -11.70
CA VAL A 187 -12.51 6.19 -11.83
C VAL A 187 -12.51 7.63 -11.35
N ARG A 188 -12.27 8.54 -12.27
CA ARG A 188 -12.19 9.97 -12.03
C ARG A 188 -13.36 10.53 -11.21
N ARG A 189 -14.59 10.01 -11.41
CA ARG A 189 -15.79 10.43 -10.69
C ARG A 189 -15.82 10.00 -9.22
N ILE A 190 -15.23 8.84 -8.89
CA ILE A 190 -15.21 8.33 -7.50
C ILE A 190 -14.25 9.14 -6.63
N SER A 191 -13.27 9.79 -7.24
CA SER A 191 -12.34 10.69 -6.55
C SER A 191 -12.99 12.00 -6.11
N GLU A 192 -14.21 12.29 -6.59
CA GLU A 192 -15.00 13.42 -6.14
C GLU A 192 -15.71 13.08 -4.82
N ARG A 193 -15.71 14.02 -3.86
CA ARG A 193 -16.28 13.83 -2.50
C ARG A 193 -17.69 13.26 -2.47
N ALA A 194 -18.53 13.64 -3.41
CA ALA A 194 -19.94 13.23 -3.48
C ALA A 194 -20.12 11.74 -3.80
N GLU A 195 -19.19 11.15 -4.58
CA GLU A 195 -19.27 9.76 -5.03
C GLU A 195 -18.55 8.78 -4.08
N LEU A 196 -17.61 9.27 -3.27
CA LEU A 196 -16.75 8.43 -2.45
C LEU A 196 -17.52 7.62 -1.39
N ARG A 197 -18.44 8.27 -0.64
CA ARG A 197 -19.23 7.60 0.40
C ARG A 197 -20.17 6.52 -0.15
N PRO A 198 -21.00 6.79 -1.18
CA PRO A 198 -21.83 5.76 -1.80
C PRO A 198 -21.00 4.60 -2.37
N PHE A 199 -19.85 4.88 -2.93
CA PHE A 199 -18.95 3.87 -3.45
C PHE A 199 -18.41 2.98 -2.35
N PHE A 200 -17.85 3.53 -1.29
CA PHE A 200 -17.33 2.77 -0.15
C PHE A 200 -18.43 1.94 0.52
N ALA A 201 -19.63 2.49 0.67
CA ALA A 201 -20.76 1.78 1.24
C ALA A 201 -21.18 0.55 0.40
N ARG A 202 -21.14 0.66 -0.93
CA ARG A 202 -21.42 -0.48 -1.83
C ARG A 202 -20.32 -1.55 -1.72
N TYR A 203 -19.07 -1.13 -1.80
CA TYR A 203 -17.93 -2.04 -1.67
C TYR A 203 -17.95 -2.77 -0.33
N ALA A 204 -18.19 -2.05 0.76
CA ALA A 204 -18.32 -2.61 2.10
C ALA A 204 -19.40 -3.68 2.19
N ARG A 205 -20.56 -3.48 1.54
CA ARG A 205 -21.65 -4.45 1.50
C ARG A 205 -21.20 -5.76 0.87
N ASP A 206 -20.50 -5.71 -0.27
CA ASP A 206 -20.00 -6.90 -0.95
C ASP A 206 -19.00 -7.67 -0.08
N VAL A 207 -18.06 -6.95 0.54
CA VAL A 207 -17.04 -7.54 1.42
C VAL A 207 -17.68 -8.16 2.66
N ARG A 208 -18.63 -7.48 3.29
CA ARG A 208 -19.35 -7.98 4.48
C ARG A 208 -20.22 -9.19 4.16
N THR A 209 -20.90 -9.20 2.99
CA THR A 209 -21.69 -10.34 2.55
C THR A 209 -20.82 -11.58 2.36
N ALA A 210 -19.55 -11.41 2.00
CA ALA A 210 -18.58 -12.51 1.92
C ALA A 210 -17.99 -12.91 3.28
N GLY A 211 -18.31 -12.20 4.38
CA GLY A 211 -17.74 -12.44 5.71
C GLY A 211 -16.25 -12.13 5.80
N ARG A 212 -15.77 -11.12 5.03
CA ARG A 212 -14.35 -10.76 4.95
C ARG A 212 -14.09 -9.41 5.60
N GLU A 213 -12.80 -9.15 5.90
CA GLU A 213 -12.37 -7.85 6.40
C GLU A 213 -12.34 -6.81 5.28
N LEU A 214 -12.76 -5.61 5.61
CA LEU A 214 -12.85 -4.47 4.70
C LEU A 214 -11.62 -3.57 4.84
N LEU A 215 -10.83 -3.48 3.77
CA LEU A 215 -9.66 -2.61 3.68
C LEU A 215 -9.98 -1.45 2.74
N LEU A 216 -9.97 -0.20 3.22
CA LEU A 216 -10.31 0.95 2.39
C LEU A 216 -9.16 1.92 2.24
N PRO A 217 -8.89 2.40 1.01
CA PRO A 217 -7.81 3.34 0.74
C PRO A 217 -8.13 4.74 1.22
N MET A 218 -7.08 5.46 1.59
CA MET A 218 -7.10 6.88 1.89
C MET A 218 -6.00 7.58 1.10
N HIS A 219 -6.33 8.61 0.34
CA HIS A 219 -5.39 9.36 -0.48
C HIS A 219 -5.25 10.79 0.01
N PRO A 220 -4.02 11.30 0.18
CA PRO A 220 -3.79 12.71 0.48
C PRO A 220 -4.01 13.60 -0.75
N ALA A 221 -3.61 13.13 -1.89
CA ALA A 221 -3.71 13.75 -3.21
C ALA A 221 -3.42 12.70 -4.29
N LEU A 222 -3.46 13.08 -5.55
CA LEU A 222 -2.91 12.37 -6.69
C LEU A 222 -2.49 13.39 -7.74
N ASP A 223 -1.36 13.19 -8.36
CA ASP A 223 -1.04 13.80 -9.65
C ASP A 223 -0.16 12.85 -10.46
N ASN A 224 -0.78 12.02 -11.25
CA ASN A 224 -0.09 11.03 -12.07
C ASN A 224 0.15 11.48 -13.51
N ARG A 225 -0.09 12.77 -13.84
CA ARG A 225 0.10 13.31 -15.19
C ARG A 225 1.55 13.25 -15.68
N VAL A 226 2.50 13.14 -14.77
CA VAL A 226 3.92 12.98 -15.09
C VAL A 226 4.21 11.58 -15.65
N ILE A 227 3.62 10.55 -15.05
CA ILE A 227 3.83 9.15 -15.45
C ILE A 227 2.82 8.68 -16.50
N GLN A 228 1.66 9.33 -16.58
CA GLN A 228 0.60 9.07 -17.55
C GLN A 228 0.20 10.35 -18.32
N PRO A 229 1.04 10.88 -19.22
CA PRO A 229 0.82 12.20 -19.81
C PRO A 229 -0.47 12.34 -20.64
N LYS A 230 -1.02 11.24 -21.14
CA LYS A 230 -2.24 11.24 -21.98
C LYS A 230 -3.52 11.06 -21.17
N GLU A 231 -3.49 10.22 -20.15
CA GLU A 231 -4.67 9.79 -19.39
C GLU A 231 -4.63 10.21 -17.91
N GLY A 232 -3.49 10.70 -17.49
CA GLY A 232 -3.28 11.12 -16.10
C GLY A 232 -4.16 12.31 -15.71
N PHE A 233 -4.49 12.37 -14.43
CA PHE A 233 -5.29 13.44 -13.84
C PHE A 233 -4.76 13.79 -12.45
N ALA A 234 -5.31 14.83 -11.85
CA ALA A 234 -4.97 15.24 -10.50
C ALA A 234 -6.19 15.25 -9.58
N ILE A 235 -5.99 14.77 -8.36
CA ILE A 235 -6.86 15.01 -7.21
C ILE A 235 -6.11 15.99 -6.32
N PRO A 236 -6.64 17.21 -6.11
CA PRO A 236 -5.92 18.24 -5.39
C PRO A 236 -5.73 17.89 -3.91
N PHE A 237 -4.61 18.30 -3.37
CA PHE A 237 -4.24 18.17 -1.97
C PHE A 237 -5.21 18.88 -1.00
N ARG A 238 -5.71 20.07 -1.38
CA ARG A 238 -6.68 20.88 -0.63
C ARG A 238 -6.31 21.08 0.84
N ASP A 239 -5.06 21.32 1.10
CA ASP A 239 -4.56 21.53 2.46
C ASP A 239 -4.94 20.40 3.45
N GLY A 240 -4.92 19.14 3.00
CA GLY A 240 -5.26 17.94 3.77
C GLY A 240 -6.75 17.58 3.83
N GLU A 241 -7.65 18.40 3.29
CA GLU A 241 -9.09 18.10 3.27
C GLU A 241 -9.42 16.85 2.43
N THR A 242 -8.60 16.57 1.40
CA THR A 242 -8.78 15.37 0.57
C THR A 242 -8.59 14.13 1.42
N LEU A 243 -7.50 14.04 2.19
CA LEU A 243 -7.23 12.91 3.08
C LEU A 243 -8.30 12.77 4.17
N GLU A 244 -8.76 13.90 4.74
CA GLU A 244 -9.85 13.90 5.73
C GLU A 244 -11.16 13.36 5.16
N GLY A 245 -11.47 13.72 3.92
CA GLY A 245 -12.67 13.22 3.23
C GLY A 245 -12.64 11.70 3.02
N TYR A 246 -11.47 11.16 2.63
CA TYR A 246 -11.27 9.70 2.51
C TYR A 246 -11.39 9.00 3.86
N HIS A 247 -10.75 9.53 4.90
CA HIS A 247 -10.81 8.99 6.25
C HIS A 247 -12.26 8.94 6.76
N ALA A 248 -13.00 10.04 6.67
CA ALA A 248 -14.39 10.10 7.09
C ALA A 248 -15.29 9.14 6.31
N ALA A 249 -15.04 8.97 5.00
CA ALA A 249 -15.80 8.02 4.17
C ALA A 249 -15.49 6.56 4.53
N ALA A 250 -14.22 6.23 4.78
CA ALA A 250 -13.79 4.88 5.16
C ALA A 250 -14.35 4.48 6.55
N LEU A 251 -14.31 5.39 7.53
CA LEU A 251 -14.92 5.16 8.83
C LEU A 251 -16.44 4.96 8.74
N ALA A 252 -17.12 5.80 7.95
CA ALA A 252 -18.57 5.68 7.75
C ALA A 252 -18.97 4.35 7.07
N ALA A 253 -18.08 3.76 6.26
CA ALA A 253 -18.28 2.45 5.66
C ALA A 253 -17.90 1.29 6.60
N GLY A 254 -17.35 1.56 7.78
CA GLY A 254 -16.95 0.56 8.75
C GLY A 254 -15.69 -0.20 8.36
N ALA A 255 -14.68 0.47 7.81
CA ALA A 255 -13.41 -0.16 7.46
C ALA A 255 -12.74 -0.85 8.66
N ASP A 256 -12.27 -2.10 8.48
CA ASP A 256 -11.47 -2.80 9.48
C ASP A 256 -10.00 -2.38 9.41
N VAL A 257 -9.54 -2.01 8.21
CA VAL A 257 -8.19 -1.53 7.95
C VAL A 257 -8.25 -0.29 7.07
N LEU A 258 -7.50 0.73 7.45
CA LEU A 258 -7.32 1.96 6.69
C LEU A 258 -5.97 1.87 5.94
N LEU A 259 -6.02 1.89 4.61
CA LEU A 259 -4.84 1.83 3.76
C LEU A 259 -4.43 3.25 3.36
N LEU A 260 -3.34 3.78 3.93
CA LEU A 260 -2.75 5.03 3.45
C LEU A 260 -2.03 4.77 2.12
N THR A 261 -2.60 5.22 1.04
CA THR A 261 -2.05 5.12 -0.31
C THR A 261 -1.58 6.50 -0.76
N SER A 262 -0.29 6.75 -0.75
CA SER A 262 0.82 5.90 -0.32
C SER A 262 1.68 6.59 0.75
N PHE A 263 2.70 5.89 1.28
CA PHE A 263 3.68 6.57 2.12
C PHE A 263 4.60 7.44 1.26
N ASN A 264 5.17 6.88 0.18
CA ASN A 264 6.23 7.53 -0.60
C ASN A 264 6.19 7.28 -2.12
N GLU A 265 5.01 7.12 -2.72
CA GLU A 265 4.86 7.03 -4.18
C GLU A 265 4.88 8.45 -4.80
N TRP A 266 6.08 9.03 -4.85
CA TRP A 266 6.33 10.39 -5.30
C TRP A 266 5.90 10.65 -6.75
N PRO A 267 6.11 9.73 -7.71
CA PRO A 267 5.68 9.93 -9.09
C PRO A 267 4.18 10.09 -9.27
N GLU A 268 3.38 9.51 -8.37
CA GLU A 268 1.91 9.63 -8.38
C GLU A 268 1.41 10.78 -7.50
N GLY A 269 2.25 11.36 -6.66
CA GLY A 269 1.85 12.42 -5.75
C GLY A 269 0.88 11.99 -4.65
N THR A 270 0.79 10.68 -4.37
CA THR A 270 -0.08 10.14 -3.32
C THR A 270 0.61 10.08 -1.95
N VAL A 271 1.61 10.90 -1.72
CA VAL A 271 2.55 10.78 -0.61
C VAL A 271 2.04 11.36 0.71
N VAL A 272 2.32 10.67 1.81
CA VAL A 272 2.22 11.22 3.17
C VAL A 272 3.59 11.48 3.81
N GLU A 273 4.67 10.98 3.20
CA GLU A 273 6.05 11.33 3.56
C GLU A 273 6.24 12.83 3.53
N PRO A 274 7.00 13.43 4.46
CA PRO A 274 7.18 14.88 4.53
C PRO A 274 7.70 15.52 3.25
N SER A 275 7.04 16.60 2.81
CA SER A 275 7.40 17.35 1.60
C SER A 275 7.91 18.74 1.89
N ALA A 276 8.98 19.15 1.17
CA ALA A 276 9.49 20.50 1.21
C ALA A 276 8.57 21.54 0.55
N ASP A 277 7.57 21.09 -0.21
CA ASP A 277 6.65 21.98 -0.93
C ASP A 277 5.37 22.32 -0.14
N TRP A 278 5.17 21.70 1.02
CA TRP A 278 4.02 22.02 1.87
C TRP A 278 4.35 23.06 2.93
N PRO A 279 3.42 23.97 3.27
CA PRO A 279 3.63 24.96 4.35
C PRO A 279 4.00 24.32 5.70
N ASP A 280 3.36 23.20 6.05
CA ASP A 280 3.81 22.27 7.11
C ASP A 280 4.29 20.98 6.44
N PRO A 281 5.59 20.71 6.39
CA PRO A 281 6.13 19.52 5.76
C PRO A 281 5.55 18.21 6.29
N TYR A 282 5.12 18.16 7.55
CA TYR A 282 4.63 16.98 8.25
C TYR A 282 3.09 16.90 8.32
N ARG A 283 2.40 17.73 7.57
CA ARG A 283 0.96 17.92 7.68
C ARG A 283 0.15 16.64 7.72
N HIS A 284 0.38 15.72 6.79
CA HIS A 284 -0.36 14.47 6.72
C HIS A 284 -0.07 13.55 7.90
N LEU A 285 1.17 13.48 8.34
CA LEU A 285 1.54 12.68 9.50
C LEU A 285 0.93 13.24 10.79
N ARG A 286 0.86 14.58 10.93
CA ARG A 286 0.12 15.22 12.03
C ARG A 286 -1.37 14.91 11.96
N GLN A 287 -1.93 14.86 10.78
CA GLN A 287 -3.34 14.51 10.58
C GLN A 287 -3.63 13.07 11.01
N VAL A 288 -2.79 12.12 10.60
CA VAL A 288 -2.88 10.71 11.02
C VAL A 288 -2.72 10.57 12.53
N ALA A 289 -1.75 11.26 13.12
CA ALA A 289 -1.54 11.24 14.57
C ALA A 289 -2.76 11.74 15.35
N ARG A 290 -3.40 12.83 14.88
CA ARG A 290 -4.66 13.33 15.48
C ARG A 290 -5.78 12.28 15.48
N TRP A 291 -5.95 11.51 14.39
CA TRP A 291 -6.93 10.43 14.32
C TRP A 291 -6.66 9.31 15.33
N LYS A 292 -5.39 9.13 15.71
CA LYS A 292 -4.95 8.20 16.75
C LYS A 292 -4.94 8.82 18.16
N GLY A 293 -5.42 10.05 18.34
CA GLY A 293 -5.39 10.76 19.61
C GLY A 293 -3.99 11.08 20.13
N ARG A 294 -3.02 11.31 19.21
CA ARG A 294 -1.60 11.54 19.55
C ARG A 294 -1.14 12.91 19.08
N GLU A 295 -0.18 13.47 19.81
CA GLU A 295 0.66 14.55 19.31
C GLU A 295 1.76 13.97 18.41
N PHE A 296 1.96 14.58 17.24
CA PHE A 296 3.04 14.22 16.34
C PHE A 296 4.29 15.05 16.63
N VAL A 297 5.33 14.38 17.11
CA VAL A 297 6.65 14.98 17.27
C VAL A 297 7.55 14.44 16.16
N PRO A 298 8.03 15.29 15.22
CA PRO A 298 8.91 14.84 14.15
C PRO A 298 10.20 14.23 14.69
N PRO A 299 10.60 13.03 14.22
CA PRO A 299 11.94 12.53 14.54
C PRO A 299 13.01 13.39 13.85
N PRO A 300 14.24 13.41 14.38
CA PRO A 300 15.37 14.06 13.72
C PRO A 300 15.53 13.58 12.28
N LEU A 301 15.91 14.51 11.40
CA LEU A 301 16.24 14.17 10.01
C LEU A 301 17.36 13.12 9.96
N PRO A 302 17.39 12.25 8.93
CA PRO A 302 18.46 11.28 8.77
C PRO A 302 19.81 12.00 8.61
N ALA A 303 20.86 11.45 9.21
CA ALA A 303 22.22 11.91 8.95
C ALA A 303 22.55 11.62 7.47
N ARG A 304 23.07 12.61 6.77
CA ARG A 304 23.56 12.51 5.39
C ARG A 304 25.03 12.19 5.37
#